data_9b863af6c4c90a789478f68dd21f2c3b
#
_entry.id   9b863af6c4c90a789478f68dd21f2c3b
#
_cell.length_a   1.000
_cell.length_b   1.000
_cell.length_c   1.000
_cell.angle_alpha   90.00
_cell.angle_beta   90.00
_cell.angle_gamma   90.00
#
_symmetry.space_group_name_H-M   'P 1'
#
loop_
_entity.id
_entity.type
_entity.pdbx_description
1 polymer ?
#
loop_
_entity_poly.entity_id
_entity_poly.type
_entity_poly.pdbx_seq_one_letter_code
_entity_poly.pdbx_strand_id
1 'polypeptide(L)'
;VNMFTDSVFIKTRSLDYHTDSQRADFNSYIDFWKDDNMLSAGGGWYDRGVEKFFFSKNVHATTPDYEAWCDTLIFYKNENNVLMRGDVQLQDSVRNTTAVSRYLFYEDSLSTVTLRKDAAVAIVTEDNLSQRDTLYFGADTLVYYSMRYCDIPQSELANSASRRSEIMTDPVGEYRKKAAQAAAQAAEEAKKKAAGTRPGLKPQTPAADSITAPLGKPIDTTAVPIPAKDTLATPISEADSIRTEAIADSTATEAISDSLASTTDTTIIESSSPTDSLAVEEEVSALDSAQVEVVDTTKYGFAFAQGNVKIFRKDIQVRCDSMRYADLDSIARFYKNPIIWNEGNRQYYSDSLSVLIRNGHADRASLTSNAFVITQEDSLLFDQIRSSEIMAFFDSTSALKRFDALGDALAVFFLRENDHLSTVNKVESKMLSGNFVDGTIDRIYYYDSPKNDAYPIVQFPEEERVLKGFKWTPQLRPKGKSDITSLTIRRSQRAEYESRPKTEFKQTDKYFPGYIKSVYASIEADKKAKEKARLEKERAQE
;
A
#
# COMPACT_ATOMS: atom_id res chain seq x y z
N VAL A 1 -8.02 -41.79 -19.30
CA VAL A 1 -9.09 -41.97 -18.31
C VAL A 1 -9.80 -40.64 -18.17
N ASN A 2 -11.13 -40.62 -18.31
CA ASN A 2 -11.98 -39.49 -18.04
C ASN A 2 -12.87 -39.84 -16.86
N MET A 3 -12.88 -39.00 -15.82
CA MET A 3 -13.67 -39.21 -14.59
C MET A 3 -14.57 -38.01 -14.36
N PHE A 4 -15.71 -38.30 -13.76
CA PHE A 4 -16.64 -37.29 -13.32
C PHE A 4 -17.15 -37.65 -11.92
N THR A 5 -17.12 -36.74 -11.00
CA THR A 5 -17.69 -36.86 -9.65
C THR A 5 -18.05 -35.47 -9.12
N ASP A 6 -19.26 -35.32 -8.59
CA ASP A 6 -19.71 -34.10 -7.87
C ASP A 6 -19.32 -32.77 -8.54
N SER A 7 -19.66 -32.57 -9.80
CA SER A 7 -19.28 -31.41 -10.63
C SER A 7 -17.78 -31.29 -10.99
N VAL A 8 -16.95 -32.23 -10.57
CA VAL A 8 -15.52 -32.26 -10.90
C VAL A 8 -15.26 -33.16 -12.11
N PHE A 9 -14.53 -32.64 -13.10
CA PHE A 9 -14.10 -33.37 -14.26
C PHE A 9 -12.59 -33.58 -14.22
N ILE A 10 -12.15 -34.84 -14.41
CA ILE A 10 -10.75 -35.21 -14.40
C ILE A 10 -10.41 -35.91 -15.70
N LYS A 11 -9.35 -35.49 -16.38
CA LYS A 11 -8.76 -36.14 -17.53
C LYS A 11 -7.32 -36.48 -17.27
N THR A 12 -6.96 -37.75 -17.37
CA THR A 12 -5.60 -38.25 -17.24
C THR A 12 -5.32 -39.38 -18.19
N ARG A 13 -4.06 -39.68 -18.48
CA ARG A 13 -3.70 -40.85 -19.32
C ARG A 13 -3.66 -42.13 -18.48
N SER A 14 -3.21 -42.06 -17.23
CA SER A 14 -3.06 -43.21 -16.35
C SER A 14 -3.51 -42.83 -14.93
N LEU A 15 -4.26 -43.73 -14.32
CA LEU A 15 -4.76 -43.63 -12.95
C LEU A 15 -4.66 -45.00 -12.30
N ASP A 16 -4.02 -45.09 -11.14
CA ASP A 16 -4.01 -46.26 -10.29
C ASP A 16 -4.78 -45.93 -8.99
N TYR A 17 -5.79 -46.74 -8.68
CA TYR A 17 -6.57 -46.57 -7.46
C TYR A 17 -6.32 -47.73 -6.48
N HIS A 18 -5.83 -47.40 -5.31
CA HIS A 18 -5.55 -48.30 -4.22
C HIS A 18 -6.73 -48.31 -3.25
N THR A 19 -7.53 -49.38 -3.29
CA THR A 19 -8.76 -49.50 -2.50
C THR A 19 -8.49 -49.56 -1.00
N ASP A 20 -7.38 -50.18 -0.58
CA ASP A 20 -7.03 -50.35 0.83
C ASP A 20 -6.63 -49.02 1.49
N SER A 21 -5.85 -48.20 0.78
CA SER A 21 -5.42 -46.87 1.24
C SER A 21 -6.35 -45.74 0.81
N GLN A 22 -7.38 -46.04 -0.01
CA GLN A 22 -8.29 -45.04 -0.62
C GLN A 22 -7.56 -43.92 -1.35
N ARG A 23 -6.44 -44.27 -2.01
CA ARG A 23 -5.59 -43.31 -2.72
C ARG A 23 -5.66 -43.51 -4.22
N ALA A 24 -5.80 -42.39 -4.94
CA ALA A 24 -5.72 -42.33 -6.40
C ALA A 24 -4.38 -41.69 -6.80
N ASP A 25 -3.55 -42.44 -7.55
CA ASP A 25 -2.28 -41.94 -8.10
C ASP A 25 -2.45 -41.62 -9.59
N PHE A 26 -2.14 -40.37 -9.97
CA PHE A 26 -2.13 -39.88 -11.33
C PHE A 26 -0.68 -39.89 -11.84
N ASN A 27 -0.30 -40.97 -12.51
CA ASN A 27 1.08 -41.23 -12.92
C ASN A 27 1.51 -40.46 -14.16
N SER A 28 0.61 -39.69 -14.76
CA SER A 28 0.84 -38.90 -15.96
C SER A 28 0.07 -37.59 -15.88
N TYR A 29 0.20 -36.80 -16.94
CA TYR A 29 -0.51 -35.54 -17.09
C TYR A 29 -1.98 -35.63 -16.65
N ILE A 30 -2.42 -34.66 -15.84
CA ILE A 30 -3.78 -34.54 -15.34
C ILE A 30 -4.31 -33.12 -15.63
N ASP A 31 -5.54 -33.07 -16.14
CA ASP A 31 -6.37 -31.87 -16.15
C ASP A 31 -7.56 -32.08 -15.22
N PHE A 32 -7.84 -31.08 -14.44
CA PHE A 32 -8.89 -31.05 -13.44
C PHE A 32 -9.73 -29.79 -13.66
N TRP A 33 -11.05 -29.91 -13.74
CA TRP A 33 -11.99 -28.81 -13.88
C TRP A 33 -13.07 -28.91 -12.81
N LYS A 34 -13.35 -27.78 -12.21
CA LYS A 34 -14.53 -27.59 -11.37
C LYS A 34 -15.06 -26.19 -11.60
N ASP A 35 -16.31 -26.08 -12.04
CA ASP A 35 -16.92 -24.81 -12.46
C ASP A 35 -16.04 -24.08 -13.49
N ASP A 36 -15.61 -22.86 -13.20
CA ASP A 36 -14.68 -22.07 -14.02
C ASP A 36 -13.20 -22.24 -13.61
N ASN A 37 -12.94 -23.10 -12.62
CA ASN A 37 -11.60 -23.35 -12.14
C ASN A 37 -10.97 -24.52 -12.89
N MET A 38 -9.72 -24.37 -13.29
CA MET A 38 -8.96 -25.39 -13.99
C MET A 38 -7.59 -25.56 -13.35
N LEU A 39 -7.13 -26.81 -13.21
CA LEU A 39 -5.78 -27.13 -12.78
C LEU A 39 -5.19 -28.17 -13.74
N SER A 40 -3.95 -27.95 -14.17
CA SER A 40 -3.16 -28.91 -14.93
C SER A 40 -1.87 -29.23 -14.20
N ALA A 41 -1.43 -30.49 -14.25
CA ALA A 41 -0.16 -30.93 -13.69
C ALA A 41 0.42 -32.11 -14.45
N GLY A 42 1.72 -32.37 -14.29
CA GLY A 42 2.37 -33.55 -14.90
C GLY A 42 2.10 -34.85 -14.16
N GLY A 43 1.47 -34.79 -12.98
CA GLY A 43 1.07 -35.93 -12.16
C GLY A 43 0.70 -35.51 -10.76
N GLY A 44 0.32 -36.48 -9.92
CA GLY A 44 -0.06 -36.20 -8.54
C GLY A 44 -0.77 -37.38 -7.88
N TRP A 45 -1.40 -37.12 -6.76
CA TRP A 45 -2.23 -38.09 -6.07
C TRP A 45 -3.30 -37.40 -5.22
N TYR A 46 -4.36 -38.14 -4.96
CA TYR A 46 -5.39 -37.80 -3.97
C TYR A 46 -5.51 -38.91 -2.94
N ASP A 47 -5.41 -38.55 -1.69
CA ASP A 47 -5.59 -39.45 -0.56
C ASP A 47 -6.87 -39.06 0.19
N ARG A 48 -7.88 -39.95 0.10
CA ARG A 48 -9.19 -39.73 0.70
C ARG A 48 -9.16 -39.89 2.21
N GLY A 49 -8.21 -40.67 2.76
CA GLY A 49 -8.11 -40.91 4.20
C GLY A 49 -7.72 -39.65 4.99
N VAL A 50 -6.92 -38.81 4.36
CA VAL A 50 -6.47 -37.50 4.92
C VAL A 50 -7.01 -36.30 4.14
N GLU A 51 -7.91 -36.50 3.18
CA GLU A 51 -8.53 -35.46 2.33
C GLU A 51 -7.51 -34.47 1.76
N LYS A 52 -6.46 -35.02 1.12
CA LYS A 52 -5.32 -34.26 0.65
C LYS A 52 -5.02 -34.54 -0.82
N PHE A 53 -4.88 -33.46 -1.59
CA PHE A 53 -4.40 -33.50 -2.96
C PHE A 53 -2.95 -33.08 -3.04
N PHE A 54 -2.18 -33.74 -3.88
CA PHE A 54 -0.82 -33.38 -4.23
C PHE A 54 -0.69 -33.36 -5.74
N PHE A 55 -0.24 -32.25 -6.30
CA PHE A 55 0.06 -32.11 -7.71
C PHE A 55 1.53 -31.75 -7.91
N SER A 56 2.14 -32.24 -8.97
CA SER A 56 3.54 -32.01 -9.24
C SER A 56 3.84 -31.88 -10.72
N LYS A 57 5.01 -31.33 -11.03
CA LYS A 57 5.53 -31.11 -12.38
C LYS A 57 4.70 -30.09 -13.18
N ASN A 58 5.14 -28.84 -13.13
CA ASN A 58 4.54 -27.73 -13.86
C ASN A 58 3.04 -27.60 -13.58
N VAL A 59 2.70 -27.42 -12.31
CA VAL A 59 1.32 -27.15 -11.90
C VAL A 59 0.93 -25.78 -12.39
N HIS A 60 -0.21 -25.72 -13.06
CA HIS A 60 -0.84 -24.48 -13.51
C HIS A 60 -2.32 -24.51 -13.14
N ALA A 61 -2.78 -23.49 -12.44
CA ALA A 61 -4.16 -23.35 -11.99
C ALA A 61 -4.73 -22.01 -12.46
N THR A 62 -5.98 -22.02 -12.90
CA THR A 62 -6.71 -20.82 -13.30
C THR A 62 -8.06 -20.78 -12.60
N THR A 63 -8.42 -19.61 -12.10
CA THR A 63 -9.76 -19.26 -11.61
C THR A 63 -10.23 -18.03 -12.39
N PRO A 64 -11.47 -17.55 -12.26
CA PRO A 64 -11.88 -16.32 -12.94
C PRO A 64 -10.93 -15.14 -12.70
N ASP A 65 -10.46 -14.96 -11.47
CA ASP A 65 -9.68 -13.79 -11.05
C ASP A 65 -8.17 -14.06 -10.94
N TYR A 66 -7.77 -15.32 -10.71
CA TYR A 66 -6.38 -15.70 -10.43
C TYR A 66 -5.82 -16.68 -11.44
N GLU A 67 -4.52 -16.60 -11.63
CA GLU A 67 -3.74 -17.58 -12.39
C GLU A 67 -2.47 -17.89 -11.60
N ALA A 68 -2.20 -19.19 -11.37
CA ALA A 68 -1.10 -19.62 -10.52
C ALA A 68 -0.23 -20.69 -11.19
N TRP A 69 1.07 -20.64 -10.95
CA TRP A 69 2.06 -21.65 -11.40
C TRP A 69 2.94 -22.04 -10.22
N CYS A 70 3.33 -23.31 -10.19
CA CYS A 70 4.33 -23.82 -9.26
C CYS A 70 4.87 -25.18 -9.72
N ASP A 71 5.95 -25.64 -9.08
CA ASP A 71 6.44 -27.01 -9.34
C ASP A 71 5.60 -28.05 -8.62
N THR A 72 5.14 -27.73 -7.40
CA THR A 72 4.28 -28.60 -6.60
C THR A 72 3.22 -27.82 -5.88
N LEU A 73 1.99 -28.37 -5.84
CA LEU A 73 0.86 -27.83 -5.09
C LEU A 73 0.29 -28.93 -4.17
N ILE A 74 0.04 -28.57 -2.93
CA ILE A 74 -0.69 -29.40 -1.97
C ILE A 74 -1.94 -28.64 -1.57
N PHE A 75 -3.09 -29.30 -1.69
CA PHE A 75 -4.37 -28.79 -1.23
C PHE A 75 -4.88 -29.66 -0.08
N TYR A 76 -5.08 -29.05 1.07
CA TYR A 76 -5.65 -29.64 2.27
C TYR A 76 -7.14 -29.33 2.29
N LYS A 77 -7.95 -30.31 1.83
CA LYS A 77 -9.38 -30.10 1.56
C LYS A 77 -10.19 -29.76 2.83
N ASN A 78 -9.86 -30.37 3.97
CA ASN A 78 -10.59 -30.15 5.22
C ASN A 78 -10.39 -28.73 5.77
N GLU A 79 -9.15 -28.20 5.63
CA GLU A 79 -8.77 -26.89 6.11
C GLU A 79 -8.84 -25.81 5.03
N ASN A 80 -9.12 -26.18 3.78
CA ASN A 80 -9.06 -25.30 2.60
C ASN A 80 -7.67 -24.65 2.37
N ASN A 81 -6.61 -25.20 2.98
CA ASN A 81 -5.28 -24.62 2.91
C ASN A 81 -4.56 -25.03 1.63
N VAL A 82 -3.76 -24.12 1.08
CA VAL A 82 -2.97 -24.36 -0.15
C VAL A 82 -1.50 -24.11 0.14
N LEU A 83 -0.66 -25.09 -0.21
CA LEU A 83 0.80 -24.95 -0.16
C LEU A 83 1.37 -25.11 -1.57
N MET A 84 2.06 -24.08 -2.06
CA MET A 84 2.79 -24.10 -3.32
C MET A 84 4.29 -24.03 -3.09
N ARG A 85 5.07 -24.78 -3.86
CA ARG A 85 6.54 -24.78 -3.81
C ARG A 85 7.16 -24.83 -5.21
N GLY A 86 8.39 -24.32 -5.29
CA GLY A 86 9.18 -24.22 -6.52
C GLY A 86 9.10 -22.83 -7.11
N ASP A 87 9.01 -22.70 -8.42
CA ASP A 87 8.83 -21.40 -9.07
C ASP A 87 7.37 -20.94 -8.97
N VAL A 88 6.97 -20.49 -7.79
CA VAL A 88 5.60 -20.06 -7.51
C VAL A 88 5.37 -18.68 -8.13
N GLN A 89 4.31 -18.56 -8.88
CA GLN A 89 3.73 -17.29 -9.30
C GLN A 89 2.22 -17.32 -9.07
N LEU A 90 1.68 -16.26 -8.51
CA LEU A 90 0.26 -15.99 -8.39
C LEU A 90 -0.02 -14.64 -9.04
N GLN A 91 -0.85 -14.62 -10.05
CA GLN A 91 -1.27 -13.42 -10.76
C GLN A 91 -2.74 -13.13 -10.46
N ASP A 92 -3.01 -11.92 -9.98
CA ASP A 92 -4.34 -11.34 -9.81
C ASP A 92 -4.63 -10.48 -11.05
N SER A 93 -5.62 -10.90 -11.83
CA SER A 93 -5.99 -10.20 -13.08
C SER A 93 -6.81 -8.94 -12.81
N VAL A 94 -7.53 -8.89 -11.69
CA VAL A 94 -8.39 -7.75 -11.31
C VAL A 94 -7.55 -6.57 -10.85
N ARG A 95 -6.52 -6.86 -10.02
CA ARG A 95 -5.66 -5.83 -9.42
C ARG A 95 -4.36 -5.59 -10.17
N ASN A 96 -4.12 -6.25 -11.29
CA ASN A 96 -2.86 -6.18 -12.02
C ASN A 96 -1.63 -6.45 -11.13
N THR A 97 -1.76 -7.38 -10.18
CA THR A 97 -0.72 -7.72 -9.21
C THR A 97 -0.19 -9.12 -9.47
N THR A 98 1.12 -9.28 -9.39
CA THR A 98 1.78 -10.58 -9.54
C THR A 98 2.69 -10.82 -8.36
N ALA A 99 2.42 -11.88 -7.59
CA ALA A 99 3.28 -12.35 -6.51
C ALA A 99 4.16 -13.50 -7.02
N VAL A 100 5.46 -13.50 -6.66
CA VAL A 100 6.40 -14.57 -6.97
C VAL A 100 7.18 -14.97 -5.73
N SER A 101 7.49 -16.28 -5.61
CA SER A 101 8.28 -16.80 -4.49
C SER A 101 8.73 -18.24 -4.76
N ARG A 102 9.55 -18.83 -3.90
CA ARG A 102 9.81 -20.28 -3.91
C ARG A 102 8.94 -21.06 -2.95
N TYR A 103 8.13 -20.37 -2.15
CA TYR A 103 7.22 -20.94 -1.18
C TYR A 103 6.04 -19.99 -0.98
N LEU A 104 4.81 -20.50 -1.15
CA LEU A 104 3.57 -19.82 -0.83
C LEU A 104 2.72 -20.74 0.02
N PHE A 105 2.21 -20.24 1.12
CA PHE A 105 1.19 -20.92 1.94
C PHE A 105 -0.01 -20.00 2.13
N TYR A 106 -1.17 -20.50 1.73
CA TYR A 106 -2.46 -19.89 2.01
C TYR A 106 -3.14 -20.66 3.12
N GLU A 107 -3.51 -19.98 4.17
CA GLU A 107 -4.25 -20.48 5.33
C GLU A 107 -5.63 -19.85 5.37
N ASP A 108 -6.65 -20.66 5.03
CA ASP A 108 -8.02 -20.19 4.84
C ASP A 108 -8.65 -19.64 6.10
N SER A 109 -8.51 -20.36 7.22
CA SER A 109 -9.07 -19.98 8.53
C SER A 109 -8.64 -18.60 9.02
N LEU A 110 -7.43 -18.15 8.61
CA LEU A 110 -6.85 -16.86 8.95
C LEU A 110 -6.89 -15.88 7.77
N SER A 111 -7.41 -16.30 6.63
CA SER A 111 -7.35 -15.54 5.36
C SER A 111 -5.95 -14.96 5.10
N THR A 112 -4.91 -15.81 5.34
CA THR A 112 -3.50 -15.39 5.34
C THR A 112 -2.72 -16.02 4.22
N VAL A 113 -2.01 -15.20 3.43
CA VAL A 113 -1.03 -15.62 2.43
C VAL A 113 0.37 -15.33 2.96
N THR A 114 1.22 -16.34 3.00
CA THR A 114 2.64 -16.21 3.37
C THR A 114 3.52 -16.59 2.18
N LEU A 115 4.38 -15.66 1.76
CA LEU A 115 5.41 -15.87 0.74
C LEU A 115 6.78 -15.90 1.41
N ARG A 116 7.64 -16.84 1.01
CA ARG A 116 9.01 -16.97 1.55
C ARG A 116 9.99 -17.38 0.46
N LYS A 117 11.26 -17.06 0.68
CA LYS A 117 12.38 -17.41 -0.20
C LYS A 117 12.23 -16.73 -1.57
N ASP A 118 12.93 -15.62 -1.73
CA ASP A 118 12.90 -14.80 -2.93
C ASP A 118 11.47 -14.22 -3.21
N ALA A 119 10.78 -13.86 -2.11
CA ALA A 119 9.42 -13.39 -2.16
C ALA A 119 9.35 -11.96 -2.71
N ALA A 120 8.54 -11.76 -3.73
CA ALA A 120 8.30 -10.43 -4.29
C ALA A 120 6.90 -10.28 -4.87
N VAL A 121 6.44 -9.04 -4.92
CA VAL A 121 5.19 -8.61 -5.54
C VAL A 121 5.49 -7.54 -6.57
N ALA A 122 4.94 -7.69 -7.77
CA ALA A 122 4.95 -6.69 -8.82
C ALA A 122 3.54 -6.11 -8.97
N ILE A 123 3.41 -4.81 -8.82
CA ILE A 123 2.14 -4.08 -8.94
C ILE A 123 2.27 -3.14 -10.15
N VAL A 124 1.40 -3.33 -11.14
CA VAL A 124 1.35 -2.45 -12.30
C VAL A 124 0.49 -1.24 -11.94
N THR A 125 1.11 -0.07 -11.94
CA THR A 125 0.46 1.21 -11.70
C THR A 125 0.38 2.01 -13.00
N GLU A 126 -0.65 2.81 -13.17
CA GLU A 126 -0.75 3.79 -14.25
C GLU A 126 -0.53 5.18 -13.64
N ASP A 127 0.34 5.96 -14.26
CA ASP A 127 0.51 7.36 -13.87
C ASP A 127 -0.58 8.25 -14.50
N ASN A 128 -0.62 9.52 -14.10
CA ASN A 128 -1.60 10.49 -14.61
C ASN A 128 -1.51 10.75 -16.13
N LEU A 129 -0.43 10.30 -16.78
CA LEU A 129 -0.20 10.39 -18.22
C LEU A 129 -0.51 9.07 -18.94
N SER A 130 -1.19 8.13 -18.26
CA SER A 130 -1.48 6.76 -18.76
C SER A 130 -0.22 5.96 -19.13
N GLN A 131 0.94 6.33 -18.57
CA GLN A 131 2.14 5.50 -18.69
C GLN A 131 2.11 4.43 -17.60
N ARG A 132 2.24 3.18 -18.04
CA ARG A 132 2.33 2.04 -17.12
C ARG A 132 3.73 1.94 -16.54
N ASP A 133 3.82 1.97 -15.23
CA ASP A 133 5.04 1.65 -14.49
C ASP A 133 4.78 0.47 -13.57
N THR A 134 5.84 -0.21 -13.15
CA THR A 134 5.74 -1.37 -12.26
C THR A 134 6.53 -1.13 -11.00
N LEU A 135 5.83 -1.15 -9.87
CA LEU A 135 6.44 -1.18 -8.56
C LEU A 135 6.77 -2.62 -8.20
N TYR A 136 8.04 -2.91 -7.94
CA TYR A 136 8.52 -4.20 -7.42
C TYR A 136 8.80 -4.07 -5.94
N PHE A 137 8.24 -4.97 -5.16
CA PHE A 137 8.38 -5.02 -3.71
C PHE A 137 8.82 -6.42 -3.29
N GLY A 138 9.95 -6.55 -2.60
CA GLY A 138 10.49 -7.85 -2.18
C GLY A 138 11.00 -7.84 -0.76
N ALA A 139 11.01 -9.04 -0.15
CA ALA A 139 11.55 -9.30 1.19
C ALA A 139 11.88 -10.79 1.35
N ASP A 140 12.56 -11.15 2.44
CA ASP A 140 12.77 -12.56 2.78
C ASP A 140 11.46 -13.29 3.09
N THR A 141 10.51 -12.58 3.75
CA THR A 141 9.15 -13.05 4.03
C THR A 141 8.15 -11.92 3.80
N LEU A 142 7.09 -12.23 3.06
CA LEU A 142 5.91 -11.37 2.88
C LEU A 142 4.70 -12.11 3.43
N VAL A 143 3.90 -11.42 4.22
CA VAL A 143 2.64 -11.92 4.76
C VAL A 143 1.55 -10.91 4.45
N TYR A 144 0.45 -11.38 3.91
CA TYR A 144 -0.77 -10.60 3.73
C TYR A 144 -1.93 -11.35 4.37
N TYR A 145 -2.75 -10.67 5.15
CA TYR A 145 -3.98 -11.23 5.70
C TYR A 145 -5.09 -10.19 5.72
N SER A 146 -6.33 -10.66 5.82
CA SER A 146 -7.49 -9.79 5.96
C SER A 146 -8.32 -10.18 7.18
N MET A 147 -8.94 -9.16 7.80
CA MET A 147 -9.85 -9.32 8.94
C MET A 147 -11.11 -8.52 8.73
N ARG A 148 -12.27 -9.03 9.15
CA ARG A 148 -13.49 -8.23 9.17
C ARG A 148 -13.38 -7.17 10.27
N TYR A 149 -13.96 -6.00 10.06
CA TYR A 149 -13.90 -4.90 11.04
C TYR A 149 -14.32 -5.33 12.45
N CYS A 150 -15.38 -6.12 12.56
CA CYS A 150 -15.87 -6.65 13.84
C CYS A 150 -14.88 -7.58 14.56
N ASP A 151 -13.94 -8.20 13.84
CA ASP A 151 -12.94 -9.13 14.40
C ASP A 151 -11.62 -8.41 14.77
N ILE A 152 -11.46 -7.13 14.38
CA ILE A 152 -10.24 -6.37 14.67
C ILE A 152 -10.20 -6.02 16.16
N PRO A 153 -9.08 -6.33 16.87
CA PRO A 153 -8.94 -5.98 18.28
C PRO A 153 -9.08 -4.46 18.51
N GLN A 154 -9.80 -4.07 19.57
CA GLN A 154 -9.98 -2.64 19.93
C GLN A 154 -8.65 -1.90 20.12
N SER A 155 -7.61 -2.58 20.60
CA SER A 155 -6.26 -2.02 20.71
C SER A 155 -5.67 -1.64 19.33
N GLU A 156 -5.92 -2.43 18.28
CA GLU A 156 -5.44 -2.10 16.93
C GLU A 156 -6.25 -0.97 16.31
N LEU A 157 -7.57 -0.91 16.54
CA LEU A 157 -8.40 0.23 16.15
C LEU A 157 -7.91 1.53 16.79
N ALA A 158 -7.65 1.52 18.10
CA ALA A 158 -7.13 2.67 18.83
C ALA A 158 -5.72 3.08 18.35
N ASN A 159 -4.82 2.11 18.16
CA ASN A 159 -3.48 2.36 17.64
C ASN A 159 -3.51 2.94 16.23
N SER A 160 -4.41 2.47 15.38
CA SER A 160 -4.61 2.94 14.02
C SER A 160 -5.09 4.39 14.00
N ALA A 161 -6.07 4.72 14.84
CA ALA A 161 -6.56 6.08 15.01
C ALA A 161 -5.47 7.03 15.52
N SER A 162 -4.65 6.60 16.49
CA SER A 162 -3.51 7.39 17.01
C SER A 162 -2.48 7.66 15.92
N ARG A 163 -2.04 6.64 15.19
CA ARG A 163 -1.07 6.78 14.08
C ARG A 163 -1.58 7.72 13.00
N ARG A 164 -2.87 7.61 12.66
CA ARG A 164 -3.51 8.49 11.67
C ARG A 164 -3.56 9.93 12.19
N SER A 165 -3.89 10.14 13.46
CA SER A 165 -3.88 11.45 14.09
C SER A 165 -2.48 12.07 14.08
N GLU A 166 -1.45 11.31 14.46
CA GLU A 166 -0.06 11.74 14.50
C GLU A 166 0.45 12.22 13.14
N ILE A 167 0.29 11.40 12.08
CA ILE A 167 0.76 11.77 10.73
C ILE A 167 -0.05 12.93 10.12
N MET A 168 -1.27 13.16 10.61
CA MET A 168 -2.13 14.25 10.17
C MET A 168 -1.81 15.59 10.85
N THR A 169 -0.95 15.64 11.84
CA THR A 169 -0.53 16.89 12.49
C THR A 169 0.18 17.82 11.50
N ASP A 170 0.10 19.11 11.76
CA ASP A 170 0.83 20.16 11.02
C ASP A 170 1.47 21.13 12.03
N PRO A 171 2.59 20.74 12.67
CA PRO A 171 3.19 21.51 13.74
C PRO A 171 3.61 22.93 13.32
N VAL A 172 4.12 23.07 12.09
CA VAL A 172 4.52 24.40 11.56
C VAL A 172 3.28 25.25 11.25
N GLY A 173 2.22 24.63 10.70
CA GLY A 173 0.94 25.31 10.47
C GLY A 173 0.32 25.79 11.78
N GLU A 174 0.34 24.98 12.82
CA GLU A 174 -0.14 25.36 14.15
C GLU A 174 0.71 26.46 14.77
N TYR A 175 2.03 26.38 14.67
CA TYR A 175 2.94 27.43 15.11
C TYR A 175 2.64 28.77 14.43
N ARG A 176 2.51 28.78 13.10
CA ARG A 176 2.13 29.96 12.29
C ARG A 176 0.80 30.55 12.75
N LYS A 177 -0.20 29.70 12.98
CA LYS A 177 -1.53 30.12 13.43
C LYS A 177 -1.47 30.77 14.82
N LYS A 178 -0.74 30.16 15.77
CA LYS A 178 -0.55 30.72 17.12
C LYS A 178 0.21 32.06 17.08
N ALA A 179 1.26 32.13 16.27
CA ALA A 179 2.03 33.37 16.09
C ALA A 179 1.18 34.51 15.49
N ALA A 180 0.38 34.20 14.47
CA ALA A 180 -0.54 35.17 13.87
C ALA A 180 -1.62 35.64 14.85
N GLN A 181 -2.18 34.75 15.67
CA GLN A 181 -3.14 35.11 16.73
C GLN A 181 -2.50 36.01 17.80
N ALA A 182 -1.29 35.67 18.25
CA ALA A 182 -0.57 36.50 19.21
C ALA A 182 -0.27 37.89 18.65
N ALA A 183 0.16 37.98 17.38
CA ALA A 183 0.39 39.27 16.72
C ALA A 183 -0.90 40.10 16.57
N ALA A 184 -2.02 39.45 16.24
CA ALA A 184 -3.32 40.13 16.16
C ALA A 184 -3.79 40.65 17.51
N GLN A 185 -3.63 39.88 18.59
CA GLN A 185 -3.94 40.29 19.95
C GLN A 185 -3.06 41.48 20.40
N ALA A 186 -1.75 41.41 20.16
CA ALA A 186 -0.84 42.51 20.46
C ALA A 186 -1.18 43.78 19.68
N ALA A 187 -1.58 43.66 18.42
CA ALA A 187 -2.02 44.80 17.61
C ALA A 187 -3.34 45.40 18.11
N GLU A 188 -4.26 44.59 18.59
CA GLU A 188 -5.52 45.05 19.17
C GLU A 188 -5.28 45.75 20.55
N GLU A 189 -4.42 45.20 21.38
CA GLU A 189 -4.00 45.84 22.64
C GLU A 189 -3.29 47.18 22.40
N ALA A 190 -2.41 47.24 21.39
CA ALA A 190 -1.76 48.47 21.00
C ALA A 190 -2.76 49.54 20.53
N LYS A 191 -3.78 49.14 19.74
CA LYS A 191 -4.88 50.02 19.34
C LYS A 191 -5.70 50.49 20.54
N LYS A 192 -6.01 49.62 21.49
CA LYS A 192 -6.75 49.98 22.74
C LYS A 192 -5.93 50.95 23.63
N LYS A 193 -4.61 50.76 23.74
CA LYS A 193 -3.71 51.70 24.44
C LYS A 193 -3.63 53.05 23.75
N ALA A 194 -3.57 53.07 22.41
CA ALA A 194 -3.58 54.30 21.61
C ALA A 194 -4.92 55.07 21.67
N ALA A 195 -6.05 54.35 21.75
CA ALA A 195 -7.39 54.96 21.87
C ALA A 195 -7.69 55.49 23.29
N GLY A 196 -6.95 55.03 24.33
CA GLY A 196 -7.11 55.45 25.73
C GLY A 196 -6.37 56.75 26.08
N THR A 197 -5.57 57.31 25.20
CA THR A 197 -4.86 58.59 25.44
C THR A 197 -5.72 59.76 24.95
N ARG A 198 -6.38 60.45 25.88
CA ARG A 198 -7.19 61.67 25.59
C ARG A 198 -6.30 62.78 25.02
N PRO A 199 -6.74 63.54 24.04
CA PRO A 199 -5.99 64.62 23.44
C PRO A 199 -6.12 65.91 24.27
N GLY A 200 -5.02 66.41 24.73
CA GLY A 200 -4.93 67.70 25.38
C GLY A 200 -3.47 68.11 25.49
N LEU A 201 -2.91 68.72 24.43
CA LEU A 201 -2.09 69.91 24.43
C LEU A 201 -1.40 70.08 23.06
N LYS A 202 -1.40 71.34 22.62
CA LYS A 202 -0.91 71.82 21.30
C LYS A 202 0.61 71.63 21.10
N PRO A 203 1.08 71.67 19.85
CA PRO A 203 2.43 71.31 19.49
C PRO A 203 3.47 72.39 19.79
N GLN A 204 4.58 71.98 20.31
CA GLN A 204 5.85 72.72 20.19
C GLN A 204 6.90 71.74 19.65
N THR A 205 7.41 72.02 18.48
CA THR A 205 8.72 71.51 18.05
C THR A 205 9.81 72.09 18.92
N PRO A 206 10.81 71.38 19.35
CA PRO A 206 12.11 71.38 18.67
C PRO A 206 12.91 70.05 18.71
N ALA A 207 13.82 69.99 17.73
CA ALA A 207 15.16 69.43 17.75
C ALA A 207 15.41 67.98 18.24
N ALA A 208 16.10 67.27 17.35
CA ALA A 208 16.78 66.01 17.53
C ALA A 208 17.52 65.86 18.87
N ASP A 209 17.33 64.68 19.47
CA ASP A 209 18.45 63.88 19.96
C ASP A 209 18.03 62.43 20.19
N SER A 210 18.91 61.55 19.74
CA SER A 210 18.90 60.14 19.93
C SER A 210 18.82 59.73 21.39
N ILE A 211 18.05 58.66 21.69
CA ILE A 211 18.45 57.61 22.64
C ILE A 211 17.52 56.40 22.45
N THR A 212 18.16 55.31 22.19
CA THR A 212 17.75 53.92 22.20
C THR A 212 17.00 53.44 23.42
N ALA A 213 15.94 52.66 23.23
CA ALA A 213 15.61 51.51 24.08
C ALA A 213 14.57 50.57 23.44
N PRO A 214 14.54 49.34 23.83
CA PRO A 214 14.16 48.24 22.95
C PRO A 214 12.69 47.89 23.09
N LEU A 215 11.94 48.02 22.05
CA LEU A 215 10.64 47.32 21.93
C LEU A 215 10.84 45.99 21.22
N GLY A 216 10.27 44.96 21.82
CA GLY A 216 10.27 43.63 21.30
C GLY A 216 9.91 43.60 19.80
N LYS A 217 10.83 43.10 19.01
CA LYS A 217 10.68 42.94 17.57
C LYS A 217 9.55 41.98 17.26
N PRO A 218 8.76 42.26 16.23
CA PRO A 218 7.93 41.21 15.62
C PRO A 218 8.84 40.08 15.15
N ILE A 219 8.38 38.86 15.30
CA ILE A 219 9.06 37.65 14.83
C ILE A 219 9.31 37.79 13.35
N ASP A 220 10.57 38.02 13.00
CA ASP A 220 11.02 38.19 11.62
C ASP A 220 10.94 36.81 10.91
N THR A 221 9.92 36.66 10.08
CA THR A 221 9.85 35.57 9.12
C THR A 221 10.67 36.00 7.91
N THR A 222 11.99 35.83 7.95
CA THR A 222 12.84 36.11 6.81
C THR A 222 12.67 35.00 5.78
N ALA A 223 11.85 35.25 4.76
CA ALA A 223 11.85 34.46 3.54
C ALA A 223 13.04 34.93 2.68
N VAL A 224 14.02 34.06 2.49
CA VAL A 224 15.12 34.32 1.54
C VAL A 224 14.71 33.70 0.20
N PRO A 225 14.51 34.50 -0.87
CA PRO A 225 14.25 33.96 -2.19
C PRO A 225 15.52 33.31 -2.73
N ILE A 226 15.40 32.06 -3.18
CA ILE A 226 16.44 31.36 -3.94
C ILE A 226 16.23 31.76 -5.41
N PRO A 227 17.26 32.20 -6.16
CA PRO A 227 17.09 32.53 -7.57
C PRO A 227 16.63 31.29 -8.36
N ALA A 228 15.54 31.46 -9.11
CA ALA A 228 14.95 30.44 -9.95
C ALA A 228 15.97 29.97 -11.01
N LYS A 229 16.08 28.68 -11.19
CA LYS A 229 16.74 28.08 -12.36
C LYS A 229 15.86 28.39 -13.59
N ASP A 230 16.39 29.17 -14.53
CA ASP A 230 15.79 29.33 -15.84
C ASP A 230 15.78 27.99 -16.58
N THR A 231 14.63 27.38 -16.64
CA THR A 231 14.38 26.26 -17.54
C THR A 231 13.48 26.77 -18.67
N LEU A 232 14.02 26.83 -19.87
CA LEU A 232 13.26 27.11 -21.09
C LEU A 232 12.13 26.05 -21.23
N ALA A 233 10.90 26.51 -21.03
CA ALA A 233 9.71 25.73 -21.37
C ALA A 233 9.02 26.41 -22.57
N THR A 234 8.93 25.68 -23.66
CA THR A 234 8.03 26.00 -24.78
C THR A 234 6.58 25.68 -24.37
N PRO A 235 5.61 26.51 -24.72
CA PRO A 235 4.21 26.33 -24.34
C PRO A 235 3.51 25.36 -25.29
N ILE A 236 2.75 24.41 -24.74
CA ILE A 236 1.71 23.66 -25.46
C ILE A 236 0.37 23.93 -24.78
N SER A 237 -0.59 24.26 -25.61
CA SER A 237 -1.91 24.79 -25.41
C SER A 237 -2.88 23.89 -24.61
N GLU A 238 -3.85 24.63 -24.03
CA GLU A 238 -5.09 24.12 -23.43
C GLU A 238 -5.88 23.17 -24.33
N ALA A 239 -6.48 22.14 -23.81
CA ALA A 239 -7.92 21.86 -23.84
C ALA A 239 -8.25 20.46 -23.28
N ASP A 240 -9.35 20.45 -22.59
CA ASP A 240 -10.35 19.41 -22.34
C ASP A 240 -10.29 18.63 -21.02
N SER A 241 -11.19 19.13 -20.18
CA SER A 241 -11.77 18.47 -19.03
C SER A 241 -12.60 17.24 -19.43
N ILE A 242 -12.24 16.06 -18.94
CA ILE A 242 -13.15 14.92 -18.87
C ILE A 242 -13.19 14.41 -17.41
N ARG A 243 -14.40 14.39 -16.94
CA ARG A 243 -14.97 13.94 -15.70
C ARG A 243 -14.53 12.49 -15.39
N THR A 244 -13.87 12.26 -14.27
CA THR A 244 -13.62 10.92 -13.75
C THR A 244 -14.46 10.73 -12.49
N GLU A 245 -15.40 9.82 -12.57
CA GLU A 245 -16.17 9.33 -11.44
C GLU A 245 -15.25 8.52 -10.51
N ALA A 246 -15.34 8.83 -9.23
CA ALA A 246 -14.66 8.11 -8.18
C ALA A 246 -15.37 6.76 -7.96
N ILE A 247 -14.66 5.66 -8.21
CA ILE A 247 -15.06 4.34 -7.72
C ILE A 247 -14.15 4.07 -6.51
N ALA A 248 -14.73 4.22 -5.33
CA ALA A 248 -14.16 3.73 -4.09
C ALA A 248 -14.40 2.21 -4.07
N ASP A 249 -13.34 1.41 -4.21
CA ASP A 249 -13.47 -0.03 -4.12
C ASP A 249 -12.61 -0.58 -2.98
N SER A 250 -13.31 -0.93 -1.88
CA SER A 250 -12.76 -1.64 -0.72
C SER A 250 -12.95 -3.16 -0.80
N THR A 251 -13.28 -3.71 -1.98
CA THR A 251 -13.71 -5.12 -2.16
C THR A 251 -12.58 -6.09 -2.48
N ALA A 252 -11.35 -5.70 -2.17
CA ALA A 252 -10.15 -6.38 -2.66
C ALA A 252 -9.84 -7.74 -2.02
N THR A 253 -10.53 -8.17 -0.98
CA THR A 253 -10.13 -9.34 -0.16
C THR A 253 -11.04 -10.56 -0.32
N GLU A 254 -12.26 -10.39 -0.79
CA GLU A 254 -13.22 -11.50 -0.90
C GLU A 254 -12.88 -12.53 -1.98
N ALA A 255 -12.14 -12.13 -3.00
CA ALA A 255 -11.93 -12.97 -4.17
C ALA A 255 -10.95 -14.15 -3.96
N ILE A 256 -10.02 -14.09 -2.98
CA ILE A 256 -9.08 -15.20 -2.74
C ILE A 256 -9.73 -16.32 -1.94
N SER A 257 -10.61 -16.00 -0.98
CA SER A 257 -11.29 -16.99 -0.14
C SER A 257 -12.41 -17.70 -0.91
N ASP A 258 -13.21 -16.99 -1.69
CA ASP A 258 -14.36 -17.58 -2.39
C ASP A 258 -13.97 -18.51 -3.54
N SER A 259 -12.83 -18.24 -4.19
CA SER A 259 -12.37 -19.06 -5.32
C SER A 259 -11.83 -20.43 -4.89
N LEU A 260 -11.34 -20.58 -3.68
CA LEU A 260 -10.82 -21.82 -3.11
C LEU A 260 -11.83 -22.51 -2.19
N ALA A 261 -12.78 -21.76 -1.60
CA ALA A 261 -13.81 -22.27 -0.68
C ALA A 261 -15.00 -22.95 -1.36
N SER A 262 -15.15 -22.81 -2.67
CA SER A 262 -16.28 -23.35 -3.46
C SER A 262 -16.31 -24.89 -3.55
N THR A 263 -15.54 -25.63 -2.74
CA THR A 263 -15.41 -27.08 -2.83
C THR A 263 -16.07 -27.87 -1.70
N THR A 264 -16.76 -27.23 -0.75
CA THR A 264 -17.41 -27.97 0.34
C THR A 264 -18.91 -27.65 0.39
N ASP A 265 -19.69 -28.51 -0.27
CA ASP A 265 -21.11 -28.65 -0.01
C ASP A 265 -21.27 -29.79 1.01
N THR A 266 -21.47 -29.42 2.28
CA THR A 266 -21.80 -30.38 3.33
C THR A 266 -23.32 -30.45 3.42
N THR A 267 -23.92 -31.47 2.82
CA THR A 267 -25.30 -31.85 3.05
C THR A 267 -25.50 -32.28 4.49
N ILE A 268 -26.12 -31.43 5.28
CA ILE A 268 -26.69 -31.84 6.57
C ILE A 268 -28.03 -32.50 6.28
N ILE A 269 -28.13 -33.78 6.59
CA ILE A 269 -29.38 -34.54 6.57
C ILE A 269 -30.15 -34.14 7.82
N GLU A 270 -31.22 -33.36 7.66
CA GLU A 270 -32.24 -33.20 8.69
C GLU A 270 -33.16 -34.43 8.70
N SER A 271 -33.18 -35.11 9.84
CA SER A 271 -34.18 -36.11 10.13
C SER A 271 -35.47 -35.45 10.62
N SER A 272 -36.52 -35.63 9.86
CA SER A 272 -37.90 -35.25 10.20
C SER A 272 -38.50 -36.21 11.22
N SER A 273 -39.26 -35.70 12.20
CA SER A 273 -40.48 -36.35 12.68
C SER A 273 -41.42 -35.37 13.37
N PRO A 274 -42.70 -35.60 13.32
CA PRO A 274 -43.74 -34.59 13.40
C PRO A 274 -44.60 -34.61 14.67
N THR A 275 -45.60 -33.70 14.68
CA THR A 275 -46.78 -33.55 15.60
C THR A 275 -46.51 -32.73 16.86
N ASP A 276 -47.31 -31.80 17.27
CA ASP A 276 -48.77 -31.67 17.29
C ASP A 276 -49.21 -30.22 17.56
N SER A 277 -50.36 -29.84 17.08
CA SER A 277 -51.07 -28.57 17.24
C SER A 277 -51.57 -28.36 18.67
N LEU A 278 -51.56 -27.14 19.18
CA LEU A 278 -52.69 -26.54 19.93
C LEU A 278 -52.49 -25.03 20.06
N ALA A 279 -53.55 -24.33 19.71
CA ALA A 279 -53.74 -22.88 19.81
C ALA A 279 -53.99 -22.45 21.28
N VAL A 280 -53.43 -21.30 21.68
CA VAL A 280 -54.06 -20.39 22.67
C VAL A 280 -53.54 -18.96 22.50
N GLU A 281 -54.44 -18.09 22.23
CA GLU A 281 -54.71 -16.67 22.54
C GLU A 281 -53.61 -15.68 22.96
N GLU A 282 -53.79 -14.51 22.39
CA GLU A 282 -53.24 -13.17 22.57
C GLU A 282 -52.85 -12.76 24.00
N GLU A 283 -51.60 -12.27 24.11
CA GLU A 283 -51.32 -11.11 24.97
C GLU A 283 -50.33 -10.17 24.24
N VAL A 284 -50.83 -8.96 23.94
CA VAL A 284 -50.04 -7.84 23.44
C VAL A 284 -49.23 -7.29 24.61
N SER A 285 -47.96 -7.58 24.68
CA SER A 285 -47.01 -6.84 25.51
C SER A 285 -45.92 -6.23 24.64
N ALA A 286 -45.66 -4.95 24.88
CA ALA A 286 -44.70 -4.09 24.20
C ALA A 286 -43.40 -4.78 23.86
N LEU A 287 -43.16 -5.01 22.57
CA LEU A 287 -41.83 -5.39 22.05
C LEU A 287 -40.93 -4.15 22.11
N ASP A 288 -40.08 -4.19 23.10
CA ASP A 288 -38.82 -3.47 23.13
C ASP A 288 -38.14 -3.64 21.76
N SER A 289 -37.99 -2.56 21.02
CA SER A 289 -37.31 -2.57 19.74
C SER A 289 -35.83 -2.81 20.01
N ALA A 290 -35.43 -4.09 20.05
CA ALA A 290 -34.06 -4.49 19.98
C ALA A 290 -33.48 -3.90 18.69
N GLN A 291 -32.66 -2.86 18.83
CA GLN A 291 -31.80 -2.39 17.75
C GLN A 291 -30.92 -3.57 17.36
N VAL A 292 -31.19 -4.13 16.21
CA VAL A 292 -30.26 -5.06 15.58
C VAL A 292 -29.01 -4.23 15.30
N GLU A 293 -27.97 -4.36 16.12
CA GLU A 293 -26.64 -3.82 15.81
C GLU A 293 -26.22 -4.44 14.49
N VAL A 294 -26.18 -3.62 13.44
CA VAL A 294 -25.64 -4.03 12.15
C VAL A 294 -24.13 -4.21 12.36
N VAL A 295 -23.70 -5.46 12.45
CA VAL A 295 -22.28 -5.81 12.61
C VAL A 295 -21.56 -5.44 11.32
N ASP A 296 -20.59 -4.53 11.39
CA ASP A 296 -19.75 -4.18 10.25
C ASP A 296 -18.81 -5.33 9.90
N THR A 297 -19.05 -5.94 8.75
CA THR A 297 -18.29 -7.08 8.21
C THR A 297 -17.30 -6.68 7.13
N THR A 298 -17.08 -5.38 6.89
CA THR A 298 -16.10 -4.87 5.93
C THR A 298 -14.72 -5.46 6.23
N LYS A 299 -14.05 -5.98 5.21
CA LYS A 299 -12.72 -6.58 5.34
C LYS A 299 -11.62 -5.54 5.15
N TYR A 300 -10.62 -5.59 6.03
CA TYR A 300 -9.43 -4.75 5.98
C TYR A 300 -8.19 -5.61 5.79
N GLY A 301 -7.34 -5.23 4.84
CA GLY A 301 -6.08 -5.91 4.54
C GLY A 301 -4.93 -5.40 5.41
N PHE A 302 -4.03 -6.33 5.74
CA PHE A 302 -2.80 -6.08 6.49
C PHE A 302 -1.64 -6.73 5.75
N ALA A 303 -0.58 -5.98 5.49
CA ALA A 303 0.64 -6.48 4.88
C ALA A 303 1.83 -6.33 5.83
N PHE A 304 2.66 -7.34 5.88
CA PHE A 304 3.89 -7.38 6.65
C PHE A 304 5.03 -7.94 5.82
N ALA A 305 6.17 -7.24 5.83
CA ALA A 305 7.40 -7.67 5.19
C ALA A 305 8.55 -7.70 6.19
N GLN A 306 9.34 -8.74 6.17
CA GLN A 306 10.46 -8.93 7.08
C GLN A 306 11.70 -9.48 6.37
N GLY A 307 12.82 -8.89 6.69
CA GLY A 307 14.15 -9.23 6.18
C GLY A 307 14.39 -8.68 4.77
N ASN A 308 15.44 -7.87 4.64
CA ASN A 308 15.91 -7.35 3.34
C ASN A 308 14.81 -6.72 2.49
N VAL A 309 13.92 -5.94 3.10
CA VAL A 309 12.85 -5.24 2.38
C VAL A 309 13.44 -4.29 1.36
N LYS A 310 13.03 -4.45 0.10
CA LYS A 310 13.45 -3.63 -1.03
C LYS A 310 12.24 -3.26 -1.87
N ILE A 311 12.18 -2.01 -2.29
CA ILE A 311 11.18 -1.51 -3.24
C ILE A 311 11.92 -0.87 -4.40
N PHE A 312 11.47 -1.14 -5.60
CA PHE A 312 11.97 -0.51 -6.82
C PHE A 312 10.82 -0.04 -7.70
N ARG A 313 10.81 1.23 -8.01
CA ARG A 313 10.12 1.88 -9.12
C ARG A 313 11.13 2.82 -9.77
N LYS A 314 10.93 3.21 -11.02
CA LYS A 314 11.91 4.00 -11.79
C LYS A 314 12.36 5.27 -11.08
N ASP A 315 11.45 5.99 -10.47
CA ASP A 315 11.65 7.28 -9.79
C ASP A 315 12.00 7.15 -8.30
N ILE A 316 11.58 6.05 -7.64
CA ILE A 316 11.75 5.87 -6.19
C ILE A 316 12.22 4.46 -5.86
N GLN A 317 13.21 4.36 -4.98
CA GLN A 317 13.68 3.09 -4.45
C GLN A 317 13.74 3.17 -2.92
N VAL A 318 13.46 2.05 -2.27
CA VAL A 318 13.48 1.96 -0.80
C VAL A 318 14.21 0.71 -0.36
N ARG A 319 14.93 0.82 0.77
CA ARG A 319 15.50 -0.32 1.49
C ARG A 319 15.29 -0.15 2.98
N CYS A 320 14.84 -1.22 3.66
CA CYS A 320 14.76 -1.29 5.12
C CYS A 320 14.83 -2.74 5.59
N ASP A 321 14.72 -2.99 6.91
CA ASP A 321 14.65 -4.34 7.44
C ASP A 321 13.23 -4.90 7.42
N SER A 322 12.25 -4.08 7.81
CA SER A 322 10.86 -4.53 7.88
C SER A 322 9.88 -3.42 7.53
N MET A 323 8.70 -3.83 7.05
CA MET A 323 7.62 -2.93 6.69
C MET A 323 6.28 -3.50 7.16
N ARG A 324 5.36 -2.61 7.54
CA ARG A 324 3.94 -2.93 7.83
C ARG A 324 3.03 -1.94 7.11
N TYR A 325 1.93 -2.45 6.63
CA TYR A 325 0.85 -1.65 6.04
C TYR A 325 -0.49 -2.17 6.56
N ALA A 326 -1.43 -1.29 6.78
CA ALA A 326 -2.81 -1.65 7.10
C ALA A 326 -3.77 -0.73 6.34
N ASP A 327 -4.80 -1.31 5.72
CA ASP A 327 -5.89 -0.54 5.09
C ASP A 327 -6.61 0.34 6.10
N LEU A 328 -6.66 -0.10 7.35
CA LEU A 328 -7.33 0.56 8.47
C LEU A 328 -6.87 2.01 8.71
N ASP A 329 -5.57 2.27 8.63
CA ASP A 329 -4.98 3.61 8.73
C ASP A 329 -4.41 4.12 7.41
N SER A 330 -4.26 3.25 6.42
CA SER A 330 -3.65 3.51 5.12
C SER A 330 -2.20 4.00 5.23
N ILE A 331 -1.47 3.55 6.27
CA ILE A 331 -0.10 3.98 6.54
C ILE A 331 0.88 2.82 6.29
N ALA A 332 1.81 3.03 5.37
CA ALA A 332 2.98 2.18 5.20
C ALA A 332 4.09 2.64 6.17
N ARG A 333 4.57 1.74 7.03
CA ARG A 333 5.57 1.99 8.07
C ARG A 333 6.80 1.15 7.82
N PHE A 334 7.94 1.81 7.74
CA PHE A 334 9.24 1.21 7.47
C PHE A 334 10.13 1.34 8.69
N TYR A 335 10.80 0.28 9.08
CA TYR A 335 11.54 0.19 10.33
C TYR A 335 12.99 -0.24 10.13
N LYS A 336 13.83 0.11 11.10
CA LYS A 336 15.25 -0.19 11.18
C LYS A 336 16.04 0.41 10.02
N ASN A 337 16.25 1.71 10.14
CA ASN A 337 17.05 2.52 9.22
C ASN A 337 16.57 2.47 7.77
N PRO A 338 15.30 2.84 7.49
CA PRO A 338 14.83 2.97 6.12
C PRO A 338 15.66 4.02 5.37
N ILE A 339 15.98 3.68 4.12
CA ILE A 339 16.64 4.57 3.17
C ILE A 339 15.77 4.64 1.93
N ILE A 340 15.50 5.86 1.48
CA ILE A 340 14.78 6.14 0.24
C ILE A 340 15.72 6.89 -0.69
N TRP A 341 15.71 6.52 -1.96
CA TRP A 341 16.32 7.28 -3.04
C TRP A 341 15.24 7.74 -4.00
N ASN A 342 15.34 8.99 -4.42
CA ASN A 342 14.42 9.59 -5.38
C ASN A 342 15.22 10.29 -6.49
N GLU A 343 14.81 10.11 -7.74
CA GLU A 343 15.43 10.70 -8.94
C GLU A 343 16.95 10.46 -9.07
N GLY A 344 17.51 9.59 -8.25
CA GLY A 344 18.92 9.21 -8.29
C GLY A 344 19.90 10.15 -7.59
N ASN A 345 19.53 11.40 -7.33
CA ASN A 345 20.36 12.42 -6.68
C ASN A 345 19.88 12.81 -5.28
N ARG A 346 18.75 12.28 -4.81
CA ARG A 346 18.20 12.54 -3.47
C ARG A 346 18.16 11.27 -2.63
N GLN A 347 18.53 11.39 -1.38
CA GLN A 347 18.48 10.31 -0.39
C GLN A 347 17.87 10.81 0.91
N TYR A 348 16.97 10.03 1.44
CA TYR A 348 16.28 10.27 2.72
C TYR A 348 16.52 9.08 3.64
N TYR A 349 16.79 9.30 4.92
CA TYR A 349 16.87 8.23 5.90
C TYR A 349 16.52 8.71 7.32
N SER A 350 16.14 7.77 8.16
CA SER A 350 15.77 7.96 9.56
C SER A 350 15.81 6.61 10.29
N ASP A 351 15.48 6.58 11.58
CA ASP A 351 15.34 5.30 12.29
C ASP A 351 14.03 4.59 11.91
N SER A 352 12.98 5.37 11.63
CA SER A 352 11.70 4.88 11.11
C SER A 352 11.04 5.89 10.17
N LEU A 353 10.22 5.38 9.25
CA LEU A 353 9.49 6.17 8.28
C LEU A 353 8.04 5.70 8.22
N SER A 354 7.11 6.63 8.18
CA SER A 354 5.68 6.40 7.94
C SER A 354 5.22 7.17 6.71
N VAL A 355 4.43 6.54 5.83
CA VAL A 355 3.87 7.15 4.63
C VAL A 355 2.36 6.92 4.62
N LEU A 356 1.58 7.98 4.68
CA LEU A 356 0.13 7.94 4.50
C LEU A 356 -0.19 7.88 3.01
N ILE A 357 -0.97 6.87 2.62
CA ILE A 357 -1.39 6.65 1.23
C ILE A 357 -2.87 7.01 1.11
N ARG A 358 -3.22 7.82 0.12
CA ARG A 358 -4.60 8.12 -0.24
C ARG A 358 -4.82 7.92 -1.73
N ASN A 359 -5.84 7.19 -2.09
CA ASN A 359 -6.17 6.90 -3.50
C ASN A 359 -4.95 6.40 -4.31
N GLY A 360 -4.12 5.54 -3.69
CA GLY A 360 -2.90 5.01 -4.32
C GLY A 360 -1.69 5.97 -4.38
N HIS A 361 -1.82 7.19 -3.86
CA HIS A 361 -0.78 8.22 -3.86
C HIS A 361 -0.28 8.53 -2.46
N ALA A 362 1.00 8.90 -2.34
CA ALA A 362 1.54 9.42 -1.08
C ALA A 362 0.92 10.81 -0.79
N ASP A 363 0.31 10.96 0.38
CA ASP A 363 -0.26 12.23 0.86
C ASP A 363 0.71 12.93 1.83
N ARG A 364 1.26 12.16 2.77
CA ARG A 364 2.24 12.63 3.77
C ARG A 364 3.25 11.56 4.08
N ALA A 365 4.45 11.99 4.48
CA ALA A 365 5.45 11.11 5.05
C ALA A 365 6.06 11.75 6.31
N SER A 366 6.41 10.93 7.30
CA SER A 366 7.16 11.34 8.49
C SER A 366 8.40 10.47 8.62
N LEU A 367 9.56 11.10 8.60
CA LEU A 367 10.85 10.52 8.94
C LEU A 367 11.09 10.82 10.41
N THR A 368 11.10 9.79 11.24
CA THR A 368 11.15 9.96 12.71
C THR A 368 12.47 9.46 13.26
N SER A 369 13.07 10.24 14.13
CA SER A 369 14.37 10.04 14.80
C SER A 369 15.55 10.01 13.82
N ASN A 370 16.52 10.92 14.07
CA ASN A 370 17.69 11.07 13.22
C ASN A 370 17.37 11.29 11.73
N ALA A 371 16.31 12.06 11.49
CA ALA A 371 15.87 12.34 10.12
C ALA A 371 16.92 13.13 9.35
N PHE A 372 17.21 12.68 8.13
CA PHE A 372 18.23 13.26 7.27
C PHE A 372 17.80 13.25 5.82
N VAL A 373 17.99 14.38 5.16
CA VAL A 373 17.77 14.58 3.72
C VAL A 373 19.08 15.00 3.08
N ILE A 374 19.43 14.38 1.96
CA ILE A 374 20.63 14.68 1.17
C ILE A 374 20.20 14.89 -0.27
N THR A 375 20.62 15.99 -0.88
CA THR A 375 20.53 16.20 -2.33
C THR A 375 21.94 16.40 -2.87
N GLN A 376 22.32 15.60 -3.85
CA GLN A 376 23.62 15.74 -4.53
C GLN A 376 23.56 16.89 -5.52
N GLU A 377 24.32 17.95 -5.27
CA GLU A 377 24.46 19.13 -6.14
C GLU A 377 25.60 18.99 -7.15
N ASP A 378 26.69 18.35 -6.70
CA ASP A 378 27.87 18.05 -7.51
C ASP A 378 28.49 16.72 -7.02
N SER A 379 29.55 16.25 -7.65
CA SER A 379 30.24 15.00 -7.28
C SER A 379 30.70 14.97 -5.81
N LEU A 380 31.01 16.12 -5.19
CA LEU A 380 31.55 16.26 -3.86
C LEU A 380 30.70 17.13 -2.92
N LEU A 381 29.68 17.81 -3.42
CA LEU A 381 28.89 18.78 -2.67
C LEU A 381 27.43 18.32 -2.57
N PHE A 382 26.89 18.42 -1.36
CA PHE A 382 25.58 17.90 -1.04
C PHE A 382 24.81 18.93 -0.20
N ASP A 383 23.61 19.29 -0.64
CA ASP A 383 22.64 19.95 0.24
C ASP A 383 22.18 18.95 1.29
N GLN A 384 22.10 19.41 2.51
CA GLN A 384 21.83 18.55 3.66
C GLN A 384 20.86 19.21 4.61
N ILE A 385 19.91 18.42 5.10
CA ILE A 385 19.02 18.81 6.19
C ILE A 385 19.00 17.66 7.19
N ARG A 386 19.22 18.00 8.46
CA ARG A 386 19.14 17.07 9.57
C ARG A 386 18.21 17.64 10.64
N SER A 387 17.35 16.80 11.21
CA SER A 387 16.52 17.17 12.36
C SER A 387 16.07 15.93 13.14
N SER A 388 15.35 16.14 14.24
CA SER A 388 14.74 15.02 14.98
C SER A 388 13.66 14.35 14.16
N GLU A 389 12.84 15.13 13.45
CA GLU A 389 11.79 14.66 12.57
C GLU A 389 11.72 15.52 11.31
N ILE A 390 11.37 14.89 10.15
CA ILE A 390 11.06 15.60 8.92
C ILE A 390 9.71 15.10 8.41
N MET A 391 8.76 16.01 8.28
CA MET A 391 7.47 15.77 7.66
C MET A 391 7.48 16.24 6.21
N ALA A 392 6.98 15.41 5.29
CA ALA A 392 6.82 15.73 3.88
C ALA A 392 5.33 15.70 3.51
N PHE A 393 4.90 16.68 2.73
CA PHE A 393 3.53 16.86 2.27
C PHE A 393 3.53 16.83 0.74
N PHE A 394 2.69 15.97 0.17
CA PHE A 394 2.61 15.76 -1.26
C PHE A 394 1.30 16.31 -1.81
N ASP A 395 1.26 16.55 -3.11
CA ASP A 395 0.02 16.86 -3.81
C ASP A 395 -0.67 15.58 -4.32
N SER A 396 -1.77 15.74 -5.04
CA SER A 396 -2.55 14.62 -5.61
C SER A 396 -1.79 13.78 -6.64
N THR A 397 -0.64 14.25 -7.13
CA THR A 397 0.23 13.53 -8.07
C THR A 397 1.42 12.87 -7.39
N SER A 398 1.50 12.93 -6.05
CA SER A 398 2.67 12.51 -5.24
C SER A 398 3.93 13.37 -5.47
N ALA A 399 3.78 14.60 -6.01
CA ALA A 399 4.88 15.54 -6.07
C ALA A 399 5.05 16.25 -4.72
N LEU A 400 6.29 16.42 -4.28
CA LEU A 400 6.60 17.07 -3.00
C LEU A 400 6.23 18.55 -3.05
N LYS A 401 5.28 18.95 -2.19
CA LYS A 401 4.77 20.33 -2.08
C LYS A 401 5.43 21.12 -0.94
N ARG A 402 5.66 20.48 0.19
CA ARG A 402 6.27 21.09 1.38
C ARG A 402 6.99 20.02 2.19
N PHE A 403 8.08 20.42 2.83
CA PHE A 403 8.65 19.66 3.93
C PHE A 403 8.84 20.55 5.15
N ASP A 404 8.74 19.96 6.33
CA ASP A 404 8.97 20.61 7.60
C ASP A 404 9.98 19.79 8.40
N ALA A 405 11.12 20.40 8.75
CA ALA A 405 12.11 19.82 9.65
C ALA A 405 11.86 20.32 11.07
N LEU A 406 11.72 19.42 12.01
CA LEU A 406 11.25 19.66 13.37
C LEU A 406 12.28 19.17 14.41
N GLY A 407 12.54 19.97 15.43
CA GLY A 407 13.45 19.64 16.52
C GLY A 407 14.93 19.77 16.14
N ASP A 408 15.51 20.95 16.39
CA ASP A 408 16.91 21.30 16.17
C ASP A 408 17.37 21.03 14.73
N ALA A 409 16.71 21.68 13.78
CA ALA A 409 17.01 21.57 12.37
C ALA A 409 18.36 22.23 12.04
N LEU A 410 19.24 21.46 11.43
CA LEU A 410 20.51 21.89 10.87
C LEU A 410 20.46 21.71 9.36
N ALA A 411 20.90 22.71 8.61
CA ALA A 411 20.97 22.59 7.16
C ALA A 411 22.26 23.22 6.60
N VAL A 412 22.73 22.65 5.49
CA VAL A 412 23.80 23.21 4.67
C VAL A 412 23.29 23.20 3.23
N PHE A 413 23.26 24.35 2.59
CA PHE A 413 22.84 24.54 1.21
C PHE A 413 23.93 25.18 0.39
N PHE A 414 24.16 24.65 -0.81
CA PHE A 414 25.10 25.20 -1.78
C PHE A 414 24.34 25.98 -2.87
N LEU A 415 24.48 27.29 -2.84
CA LEU A 415 23.76 28.19 -3.70
C LEU A 415 24.54 28.48 -4.99
N ARG A 416 23.82 28.53 -6.12
CA ARG A 416 24.36 28.83 -7.43
C ARG A 416 24.08 30.28 -7.82
N GLU A 417 25.10 30.92 -8.38
CA GLU A 417 24.98 32.19 -9.09
C GLU A 417 25.57 32.02 -10.48
N ASN A 418 24.79 32.36 -11.52
CA ASN A 418 25.23 32.20 -12.91
C ASN A 418 25.74 30.78 -13.22
N ASP A 419 25.00 29.75 -12.78
CA ASP A 419 25.34 28.31 -12.90
C ASP A 419 26.60 27.81 -12.17
N HIS A 420 27.27 28.69 -11.43
CA HIS A 420 28.42 28.31 -10.60
C HIS A 420 28.06 28.31 -9.13
N LEU A 421 28.49 27.27 -8.39
CA LEU A 421 28.35 27.22 -6.95
C LEU A 421 29.23 28.32 -6.33
N SER A 422 28.61 29.31 -5.69
CA SER A 422 29.27 30.52 -5.18
C SER A 422 29.24 30.61 -3.67
N THR A 423 28.13 30.28 -3.05
CA THR A 423 27.86 30.55 -1.65
C THR A 423 27.39 29.27 -0.94
N VAL A 424 27.83 29.10 0.31
CA VAL A 424 27.32 28.07 1.22
C VAL A 424 26.52 28.76 2.31
N ASN A 425 25.29 28.26 2.54
CA ASN A 425 24.42 28.74 3.58
C ASN A 425 24.29 27.68 4.68
N LYS A 426 24.77 27.98 5.88
CA LYS A 426 24.65 27.11 7.06
C LYS A 426 23.58 27.65 7.99
N VAL A 427 22.62 26.80 8.30
CA VAL A 427 21.44 27.18 9.08
C VAL A 427 21.28 26.31 10.31
N GLU A 428 20.99 26.94 11.42
CA GLU A 428 20.56 26.31 12.67
C GLU A 428 19.22 26.93 13.08
N SER A 429 18.19 26.12 13.32
CA SER A 429 16.86 26.59 13.67
C SER A 429 16.11 25.50 14.45
N LYS A 430 15.15 25.85 15.30
CA LYS A 430 14.31 24.83 15.93
C LYS A 430 13.36 24.16 14.94
N MET A 431 12.88 24.92 13.95
CA MET A 431 12.04 24.40 12.89
C MET A 431 12.40 25.10 11.56
N LEU A 432 12.32 24.33 10.47
CA LEU A 432 12.55 24.78 9.12
C LEU A 432 11.44 24.24 8.23
N SER A 433 10.89 25.09 7.35
CA SER A 433 9.87 24.68 6.37
C SER A 433 10.27 25.11 4.98
N GLY A 434 10.29 24.17 4.02
CA GLY A 434 10.58 24.44 2.62
C GLY A 434 9.36 24.17 1.76
N ASN A 435 9.00 25.12 0.90
CA ASN A 435 7.94 24.97 -0.10
C ASN A 435 8.54 24.67 -1.48
N PHE A 436 7.85 23.84 -2.25
CA PHE A 436 8.24 23.49 -3.61
C PHE A 436 7.20 24.01 -4.61
N VAL A 437 7.70 24.44 -5.75
CA VAL A 437 6.93 24.75 -6.96
C VAL A 437 7.65 24.06 -8.11
N ASP A 438 6.92 23.29 -8.90
CA ASP A 438 7.46 22.54 -10.06
C ASP A 438 8.72 21.69 -9.73
N GLY A 439 8.70 21.05 -8.55
CA GLY A 439 9.79 20.18 -8.08
C GLY A 439 11.05 20.89 -7.59
N THR A 440 11.07 22.23 -7.60
CA THR A 440 12.18 23.05 -7.09
C THR A 440 11.80 23.77 -5.79
N ILE A 441 12.78 24.03 -4.94
CA ILE A 441 12.55 24.81 -3.71
C ILE A 441 12.25 26.26 -4.12
N ASP A 442 11.03 26.74 -3.80
CA ASP A 442 10.64 28.14 -3.99
C ASP A 442 11.10 29.00 -2.80
N ARG A 443 10.75 28.56 -1.58
CA ARG A 443 11.03 29.32 -0.36
C ARG A 443 11.36 28.41 0.82
N ILE A 444 12.29 28.88 1.67
CA ILE A 444 12.60 28.26 2.95
C ILE A 444 12.29 29.26 4.07
N TYR A 445 11.58 28.79 5.08
CA TYR A 445 11.24 29.57 6.28
C TYR A 445 11.92 28.96 7.50
N TYR A 446 12.49 29.81 8.32
CA TYR A 446 13.15 29.45 9.54
C TYR A 446 12.35 29.98 10.73
N TYR A 447 12.18 29.19 11.77
CA TYR A 447 11.35 29.52 12.92
C TYR A 447 12.10 29.35 14.22
N ASP A 448 11.80 30.23 15.19
CA ASP A 448 12.27 30.17 16.56
C ASP A 448 13.80 30.34 16.72
N SER A 449 14.23 31.58 16.59
CA SER A 449 15.63 32.02 16.76
C SER A 449 16.61 31.39 15.74
N PRO A 450 16.37 31.59 14.44
CA PRO A 450 17.26 31.06 13.43
C PRO A 450 18.64 31.74 13.48
N LYS A 451 19.67 30.90 13.30
CA LYS A 451 21.02 31.35 13.00
C LYS A 451 21.33 30.96 11.59
N ASN A 452 21.68 31.91 10.75
CA ASN A 452 21.92 31.73 9.33
C ASN A 452 23.22 32.45 8.94
N ASP A 453 24.24 31.68 8.61
CA ASP A 453 25.55 32.14 8.21
C ASP A 453 25.82 31.79 6.74
N ALA A 454 26.15 32.81 5.95
CA ALA A 454 26.49 32.63 4.52
C ALA A 454 27.99 32.86 4.32
N TYR A 455 28.62 31.93 3.61
CA TYR A 455 30.06 31.95 3.31
C TYR A 455 30.32 31.83 1.82
N PRO A 456 31.30 32.52 1.26
CA PRO A 456 31.84 32.14 -0.06
C PRO A 456 32.35 30.70 -0.01
N ILE A 457 32.06 29.90 -1.02
CA ILE A 457 32.40 28.47 -1.02
C ILE A 457 33.89 28.19 -0.79
N VAL A 458 34.75 29.09 -1.27
CA VAL A 458 36.21 28.99 -1.11
C VAL A 458 36.70 29.23 0.31
N GLN A 459 35.89 29.86 1.14
CA GLN A 459 36.20 30.18 2.55
C GLN A 459 35.52 29.23 3.52
N PHE A 460 34.60 28.38 3.06
CA PHE A 460 33.87 27.45 3.92
C PHE A 460 34.73 26.24 4.27
N PRO A 461 34.97 25.96 5.56
CA PRO A 461 35.82 24.86 6.00
C PRO A 461 35.33 23.52 5.48
N GLU A 462 36.22 22.68 4.98
CA GLU A 462 35.85 21.36 4.45
C GLU A 462 35.19 20.47 5.50
N GLU A 463 35.61 20.59 6.77
CA GLU A 463 35.08 19.83 7.91
C GLU A 463 33.61 20.17 8.20
N GLU A 464 33.15 21.38 7.86
CA GLU A 464 31.79 21.85 8.06
C GLU A 464 30.86 21.60 6.86
N ARG A 465 31.40 21.15 5.72
CA ARG A 465 30.62 20.83 4.51
C ARG A 465 29.70 19.62 4.71
N VAL A 466 29.92 18.84 5.76
CA VAL A 466 29.21 17.61 6.04
C VAL A 466 28.64 17.65 7.46
N LEU A 467 27.32 17.53 7.59
CA LEU A 467 26.65 17.48 8.91
C LEU A 467 26.93 16.13 9.59
N LYS A 468 27.02 16.18 10.93
CA LYS A 468 27.19 14.96 11.73
C LYS A 468 26.07 13.96 11.46
N GLY A 469 26.44 12.74 11.08
CA GLY A 469 25.50 11.67 10.75
C GLY A 469 25.28 11.49 9.25
N PHE A 470 25.93 12.27 8.39
CA PHE A 470 25.86 12.15 6.93
C PHE A 470 26.24 10.75 6.45
N LYS A 471 25.37 10.17 5.61
CA LYS A 471 25.58 8.83 5.00
C LYS A 471 25.02 8.85 3.57
N TRP A 472 25.89 9.03 2.59
CA TRP A 472 25.53 8.90 1.19
C TRP A 472 25.84 7.47 0.71
N THR A 473 24.79 6.70 0.34
CA THR A 473 24.89 5.25 0.09
C THR A 473 24.24 4.82 -1.23
N PRO A 474 24.64 5.39 -2.39
CA PRO A 474 24.03 5.06 -3.68
C PRO A 474 24.25 3.60 -4.10
N GLN A 475 25.30 2.95 -3.56
CA GLN A 475 25.62 1.54 -3.83
C GLN A 475 24.58 0.58 -3.24
N LEU A 476 23.81 0.99 -2.23
CA LEU A 476 22.76 0.17 -1.61
C LEU A 476 21.42 0.28 -2.35
N ARG A 477 21.30 1.21 -3.28
CA ARG A 477 20.08 1.49 -4.04
C ARG A 477 19.77 0.32 -4.98
N PRO A 478 18.55 -0.26 -4.94
CA PRO A 478 18.10 -1.20 -5.95
C PRO A 478 18.13 -0.57 -7.35
N LYS A 479 18.71 -1.25 -8.32
CA LYS A 479 18.91 -0.74 -9.70
C LYS A 479 17.84 -1.24 -10.66
N GLY A 480 17.12 -2.30 -10.29
CA GLY A 480 16.10 -2.89 -11.15
C GLY A 480 15.38 -4.06 -10.49
N LYS A 481 14.47 -4.67 -11.23
CA LYS A 481 13.73 -5.87 -10.82
C LYS A 481 14.66 -6.98 -10.30
N SER A 482 15.82 -7.19 -10.94
CA SER A 482 16.78 -8.25 -10.57
C SER A 482 17.34 -8.12 -9.16
N ASP A 483 17.34 -6.90 -8.59
CA ASP A 483 17.77 -6.66 -7.21
C ASP A 483 16.66 -6.95 -6.20
N ILE A 484 15.41 -7.11 -6.68
CA ILE A 484 14.24 -7.40 -5.87
C ILE A 484 13.97 -8.90 -5.84
N THR A 485 13.95 -9.55 -7.00
CA THR A 485 13.73 -11.00 -7.12
C THR A 485 14.52 -11.58 -8.29
N SER A 486 15.04 -12.79 -8.12
CA SER A 486 15.68 -13.57 -9.19
C SER A 486 14.65 -14.30 -10.08
N LEU A 487 13.38 -14.37 -9.65
CA LEU A 487 12.35 -15.14 -10.33
C LEU A 487 11.81 -14.43 -11.58
N THR A 488 11.56 -15.21 -12.60
CA THR A 488 10.99 -14.72 -13.85
C THR A 488 9.46 -14.64 -13.73
N ILE A 489 8.88 -13.50 -14.10
CA ILE A 489 7.42 -13.36 -14.18
C ILE A 489 6.96 -13.94 -15.52
N ARG A 490 6.11 -14.96 -15.46
CA ARG A 490 5.49 -15.61 -16.62
C ARG A 490 4.34 -14.76 -17.14
N ARG A 491 4.08 -14.86 -18.44
CA ARG A 491 2.89 -14.26 -19.04
C ARG A 491 1.69 -15.17 -18.81
N SER A 492 0.49 -14.58 -18.74
CA SER A 492 -0.77 -15.34 -18.64
C SER A 492 -0.91 -16.32 -19.81
N GLN A 493 -1.33 -17.53 -19.49
CA GLN A 493 -1.67 -18.61 -20.41
C GLN A 493 -3.17 -18.93 -20.36
N ARG A 494 -3.97 -18.10 -19.71
CA ARG A 494 -5.42 -18.28 -19.51
C ARG A 494 -6.13 -18.61 -20.81
N ALA A 495 -5.92 -17.83 -21.86
CA ALA A 495 -6.58 -18.03 -23.16
C ALA A 495 -6.30 -19.41 -23.78
N GLU A 496 -5.09 -19.96 -23.60
CA GLU A 496 -4.74 -21.29 -24.05
C GLU A 496 -5.53 -22.36 -23.28
N TYR A 497 -5.67 -22.19 -21.97
CA TYR A 497 -6.39 -23.13 -21.11
C TYR A 497 -7.90 -23.07 -21.32
N GLU A 498 -8.49 -21.91 -21.47
CA GLU A 498 -9.91 -21.72 -21.75
C GLU A 498 -10.32 -22.31 -23.11
N SER A 499 -9.41 -22.33 -24.08
CA SER A 499 -9.64 -22.92 -25.40
C SER A 499 -9.60 -24.46 -25.43
N ARG A 500 -9.17 -25.12 -24.33
CA ARG A 500 -9.08 -26.58 -24.29
C ARG A 500 -10.46 -27.24 -24.40
N PRO A 501 -10.60 -28.29 -25.22
CA PRO A 501 -11.89 -28.96 -25.40
C PRO A 501 -12.31 -29.63 -24.09
N LYS A 502 -13.59 -29.45 -23.73
CA LYS A 502 -14.22 -30.14 -22.60
C LYS A 502 -14.09 -31.65 -22.74
N THR A 503 -14.05 -32.35 -21.62
CA THR A 503 -13.90 -33.80 -21.56
C THR A 503 -15.13 -34.50 -22.13
N GLU A 504 -14.94 -35.47 -23.06
CA GLU A 504 -15.98 -36.29 -23.61
C GLU A 504 -16.11 -37.62 -22.84
N PHE A 505 -17.32 -38.03 -22.53
CA PHE A 505 -17.63 -39.27 -21.79
C PHE A 505 -18.34 -40.31 -22.67
N LYS A 506 -17.70 -40.70 -23.76
CA LYS A 506 -18.28 -41.58 -24.78
C LYS A 506 -18.87 -42.89 -24.24
N GLN A 507 -18.26 -43.48 -23.21
CA GLN A 507 -18.77 -44.71 -22.60
C GLN A 507 -20.02 -44.43 -21.77
N THR A 508 -20.05 -43.36 -21.02
CA THR A 508 -21.22 -42.96 -20.24
C THR A 508 -22.38 -42.63 -21.15
N ASP A 509 -22.16 -41.89 -22.25
CA ASP A 509 -23.19 -41.55 -23.23
C ASP A 509 -23.75 -42.79 -23.93
N LYS A 510 -22.91 -43.83 -24.14
CA LYS A 510 -23.35 -45.10 -24.73
C LYS A 510 -24.28 -45.88 -23.81
N TYR A 511 -23.96 -45.97 -22.51
CA TYR A 511 -24.72 -46.80 -21.56
C TYR A 511 -25.81 -46.01 -20.80
N PHE A 512 -25.65 -44.70 -20.67
CA PHE A 512 -26.58 -43.79 -20.00
C PHE A 512 -26.86 -42.57 -20.89
N PRO A 513 -27.62 -42.71 -21.98
CA PRO A 513 -27.86 -41.63 -22.94
C PRO A 513 -28.48 -40.42 -22.28
N GLY A 514 -27.90 -39.24 -22.50
CA GLY A 514 -28.38 -37.97 -21.95
C GLY A 514 -27.96 -37.66 -20.51
N TYR A 515 -27.33 -38.60 -19.79
CA TYR A 515 -26.89 -38.37 -18.42
C TYR A 515 -25.86 -37.21 -18.32
N ILE A 516 -24.84 -37.25 -19.15
CA ILE A 516 -23.81 -36.20 -19.16
C ILE A 516 -24.41 -34.82 -19.51
N LYS A 517 -25.37 -34.80 -20.46
CA LYS A 517 -26.07 -33.57 -20.82
C LYS A 517 -26.90 -33.02 -19.65
N SER A 518 -27.56 -33.88 -18.88
CA SER A 518 -28.32 -33.44 -17.69
C SER A 518 -27.40 -32.90 -16.61
N VAL A 519 -26.23 -33.50 -16.41
CA VAL A 519 -25.21 -33.02 -15.46
C VAL A 519 -24.71 -31.63 -15.85
N TYR A 520 -24.34 -31.41 -17.12
CA TYR A 520 -23.94 -30.07 -17.57
C TYR A 520 -25.05 -29.03 -17.40
N ALA A 521 -26.30 -29.39 -17.67
CA ALA A 521 -27.44 -28.50 -17.47
C ALA A 521 -27.64 -28.14 -15.99
N SER A 522 -27.44 -29.10 -15.07
CA SER A 522 -27.48 -28.84 -13.62
C SER A 522 -26.36 -27.87 -13.18
N ILE A 523 -25.13 -28.11 -13.64
CA ILE A 523 -23.97 -27.24 -13.35
C ILE A 523 -24.23 -25.80 -13.84
N GLU A 524 -24.75 -25.63 -15.06
CA GLU A 524 -25.10 -24.33 -15.60
C GLU A 524 -26.23 -23.64 -14.81
N ALA A 525 -27.21 -24.41 -14.34
CA ALA A 525 -28.29 -23.89 -13.50
C ALA A 525 -27.77 -23.39 -12.14
N ASP A 526 -26.90 -24.19 -11.51
CA ASP A 526 -26.26 -23.84 -10.25
C ASP A 526 -25.36 -22.59 -10.37
N LYS A 527 -24.60 -22.49 -11.47
CA LYS A 527 -23.78 -21.29 -11.78
C LYS A 527 -24.65 -20.03 -11.89
N LYS A 528 -25.74 -20.10 -12.65
CA LYS A 528 -26.69 -18.99 -12.80
C LYS A 528 -27.34 -18.61 -11.47
N ALA A 529 -27.66 -19.60 -10.62
CA ALA A 529 -28.22 -19.35 -9.30
C ALA A 529 -27.23 -18.63 -8.37
N LYS A 530 -25.95 -19.05 -8.38
CA LYS A 530 -24.88 -18.40 -7.61
C LYS A 530 -24.61 -16.97 -8.09
N GLU A 531 -24.55 -16.76 -9.42
CA GLU A 531 -24.38 -15.45 -10.02
C GLU A 531 -25.55 -14.50 -9.67
N LYS A 532 -26.79 -15.00 -9.72
CA LYS A 532 -27.96 -14.24 -9.32
C LYS A 532 -27.92 -13.87 -7.84
N ALA A 533 -27.54 -14.81 -6.97
CA ALA A 533 -27.39 -14.57 -5.54
C ALA A 533 -26.29 -13.55 -5.23
N ARG A 534 -25.18 -13.55 -6.02
CA ARG A 534 -24.12 -12.55 -5.92
C ARG A 534 -24.63 -11.16 -6.27
N LEU A 535 -25.30 -11.03 -7.42
CA LEU A 535 -25.88 -9.76 -7.87
C LEU A 535 -26.96 -9.21 -6.90
N GLU A 536 -27.76 -10.10 -6.29
CA GLU A 536 -28.73 -9.71 -5.27
C GLU A 536 -28.05 -9.22 -3.98
N LYS A 537 -26.94 -9.83 -3.57
CA LYS A 537 -26.13 -9.34 -2.45
C LYS A 537 -25.49 -7.98 -2.74
N GLU A 538 -24.93 -7.81 -3.94
CA GLU A 538 -24.34 -6.54 -4.39
C GLU A 538 -25.38 -5.41 -4.36
N ARG A 539 -26.61 -5.67 -4.86
CA ARG A 539 -27.71 -4.70 -4.83
C ARG A 539 -28.26 -4.40 -3.43
N ALA A 540 -28.11 -5.31 -2.49
CA ALA A 540 -28.53 -5.10 -1.10
C ALA A 540 -27.48 -4.33 -0.28
N GLN A 541 -26.29 -4.13 -0.82
CA GLN A 541 -25.18 -3.37 -0.22
C GLN A 541 -25.06 -1.94 -0.79
N GLU A 542 -25.73 -1.64 -1.92
CA GLU A 542 -25.99 -0.30 -2.44
C GLU A 542 -27.23 0.33 -1.77
#